data_31cb09094b9515de09268cdecaad1cf6
#
_entry.id   31cb09094b9515de09268cdecaad1cf6
#
_cell.length_a   1.000
_cell.length_b   1.000
_cell.length_c   1.000
_cell.angle_alpha   90.00
_cell.angle_beta   90.00
_cell.angle_gamma   90.00
#
_symmetry.space_group_name_H-M   'P 1'
#
loop_
_entity.id
_entity.type
_entity.pdbx_description
1 polymer ?
#
loop_
_entity_poly.entity_id
_entity_poly.type
_entity_poly.pdbx_seq_one_letter_code
_entity_poly.pdbx_strand_id
1 'polypeptide(L)'
;MNKNASEEILRRFLLSELFQKFLLHIARTVHENALRDRVYQKGEYEVRRKSAVRAVGMFLLAALAILILCRYQYTSAVRPKDRFSGQIPQLHSTADADGDGVDDQLDILNGALAYVSAHPKYKSHYYKTGYPDDGYGVCTDVIAYALKNAGYDLQTLVDADIREHPEEYGTAEPDANIDFRRVRNLKVFFRTRQLP
;
A
#
# COMPACT_ATOMS: atom_id res chain seq x y z
N MET A 1 14.97 8.62 -2.09
CA MET A 1 13.64 9.27 -2.20
C MET A 1 13.02 9.28 -0.82
N ASN A 2 12.69 10.46 -0.31
CA ASN A 2 12.55 10.78 1.11
C ASN A 2 11.30 10.15 1.73
N LYS A 3 11.47 9.33 2.77
CA LYS A 3 10.42 8.58 3.50
C LYS A 3 9.32 9.49 4.08
N ASN A 4 9.68 10.74 4.39
CA ASN A 4 8.78 11.77 4.90
C ASN A 4 7.81 12.33 3.84
N ALA A 5 8.15 12.23 2.56
CA ALA A 5 7.34 12.86 1.50
C ALA A 5 5.98 12.15 1.28
N SER A 6 5.95 10.83 1.36
CA SER A 6 4.69 10.08 1.14
C SER A 6 3.76 10.13 2.34
N GLU A 7 4.29 10.08 3.56
CA GLU A 7 3.47 10.27 4.78
C GLU A 7 3.01 11.72 4.91
N GLU A 8 3.83 12.67 4.52
CA GLU A 8 3.49 14.08 4.54
C GLU A 8 2.47 14.45 3.45
N ILE A 9 2.55 13.83 2.28
CA ILE A 9 1.54 13.96 1.21
C ILE A 9 0.22 13.34 1.66
N LEU A 10 0.24 12.17 2.30
CA LEU A 10 -0.97 11.51 2.81
C LEU A 10 -1.60 12.30 3.98
N ARG A 11 -0.80 12.82 4.90
CA ARG A 11 -1.26 13.71 5.97
C ARG A 11 -1.80 15.04 5.41
N ARG A 12 -1.15 15.63 4.43
CA ARG A 12 -1.60 16.84 3.75
C ARG A 12 -2.88 16.59 2.95
N PHE A 13 -3.06 15.41 2.37
CA PHE A 13 -4.26 15.05 1.61
C PHE A 13 -5.45 14.69 2.52
N LEU A 14 -5.22 14.01 3.64
CA LEU A 14 -6.25 13.60 4.60
C LEU A 14 -6.59 14.70 5.62
N LEU A 15 -5.68 15.61 5.88
CA LEU A 15 -5.83 16.76 6.79
C LEU A 15 -5.70 18.08 6.03
N SER A 16 -5.94 18.05 4.70
CA SER A 16 -5.66 19.20 3.87
C SER A 16 -6.37 20.44 4.42
N GLU A 17 -5.64 21.56 4.42
CA GLU A 17 -6.19 22.90 4.68
C GLU A 17 -7.51 23.15 3.93
N LEU A 18 -7.69 22.49 2.76
CA LEU A 18 -8.93 22.54 1.96
C LEU A 18 -10.12 21.88 2.69
N PHE A 19 -9.92 20.72 3.33
CA PHE A 19 -10.98 20.06 4.08
C PHE A 19 -11.31 20.82 5.37
N GLN A 20 -10.30 21.33 6.07
CA GLN A 20 -10.52 22.21 7.23
C GLN A 20 -11.16 23.56 6.82
N LYS A 21 -10.69 24.19 5.74
CA LYS A 21 -11.29 25.42 5.20
C LYS A 21 -12.73 25.18 4.74
N PHE A 22 -13.01 24.02 4.14
CA PHE A 22 -14.33 23.62 3.70
C PHE A 22 -15.28 23.35 4.88
N LEU A 23 -14.83 22.62 5.92
CA LEU A 23 -15.61 22.42 7.14
C LEU A 23 -15.85 23.74 7.90
N LEU A 24 -14.84 24.61 7.98
CA LEU A 24 -14.96 25.95 8.55
C LEU A 24 -15.91 26.84 7.73
N HIS A 25 -15.86 26.74 6.41
CA HIS A 25 -16.81 27.47 5.53
C HIS A 25 -18.24 27.02 5.74
N ILE A 26 -18.49 25.68 5.83
CA ILE A 26 -19.81 25.13 6.12
C ILE A 26 -20.29 25.58 7.52
N ALA A 27 -19.44 25.45 8.53
CA ALA A 27 -19.77 25.86 9.89
C ALA A 27 -20.10 27.37 9.96
N ARG A 28 -19.35 28.19 9.22
CA ARG A 28 -19.58 29.62 9.14
C ARG A 28 -20.89 29.94 8.42
N THR A 29 -21.16 29.28 7.29
CA THR A 29 -22.41 29.45 6.52
C THR A 29 -23.66 29.04 7.32
N VAL A 30 -23.54 27.92 8.07
CA VAL A 30 -24.60 27.45 8.98
C VAL A 30 -24.82 28.45 10.12
N HIS A 31 -23.73 28.97 10.69
CA HIS A 31 -23.78 29.96 11.78
C HIS A 31 -24.36 31.32 11.31
N GLU A 32 -23.93 31.85 10.16
CA GLU A 32 -24.42 33.10 9.58
C GLU A 32 -25.90 33.00 9.19
N ASN A 33 -26.34 31.86 8.64
CA ASN A 33 -27.74 31.63 8.36
C ASN A 33 -28.58 31.54 9.66
N ALA A 34 -28.07 30.91 10.70
CA ALA A 34 -28.72 30.84 12.01
C ALA A 34 -28.86 32.24 12.67
N LEU A 35 -27.93 33.16 12.40
CA LEU A 35 -27.99 34.55 12.88
C LEU A 35 -28.99 35.39 12.10
N ARG A 36 -29.11 35.19 10.80
CA ARG A 36 -30.12 35.90 9.93
C ARG A 36 -31.53 35.47 10.26
N ASP A 37 -31.74 34.20 10.61
CA ASP A 37 -33.10 33.65 10.85
C ASP A 37 -33.74 34.10 12.17
N ARG A 38 -33.02 34.80 13.07
CA ARG A 38 -33.62 35.42 14.26
C ARG A 38 -34.58 36.59 13.93
N VAL A 39 -34.58 37.06 12.73
CA VAL A 39 -35.36 38.23 12.30
C VAL A 39 -36.63 37.85 11.50
N TYR A 40 -36.72 36.59 11.03
CA TYR A 40 -37.86 36.16 10.21
C TYR A 40 -38.66 35.00 10.85
N GLN A 41 -39.97 35.13 10.79
CA GLN A 41 -41.08 34.37 11.37
C GLN A 41 -40.90 32.83 11.60
N LYS A 42 -41.44 32.39 12.75
CA LYS A 42 -41.37 31.03 13.31
C LYS A 42 -41.69 29.85 12.37
N GLY A 43 -42.49 30.03 11.34
CA GLY A 43 -42.92 28.95 10.43
C GLY A 43 -41.89 28.63 9.30
N GLU A 44 -41.30 29.65 8.72
CA GLU A 44 -40.24 29.47 7.69
C GLU A 44 -38.94 28.94 8.28
N TYR A 45 -38.68 29.27 9.53
CA TYR A 45 -37.49 28.80 10.29
C TYR A 45 -37.44 27.28 10.43
N GLU A 46 -38.58 26.63 10.77
CA GLU A 46 -38.59 25.15 10.93
C GLU A 46 -38.35 24.39 9.62
N VAL A 47 -38.91 24.89 8.51
CA VAL A 47 -38.72 24.26 7.20
C VAL A 47 -37.25 24.40 6.74
N ARG A 48 -36.66 25.58 6.89
CA ARG A 48 -35.26 25.84 6.51
C ARG A 48 -34.30 25.05 7.43
N ARG A 49 -34.58 24.98 8.74
CA ARG A 49 -33.80 24.17 9.67
C ARG A 49 -33.84 22.68 9.33
N LYS A 50 -35.01 22.14 8.99
CA LYS A 50 -35.16 20.73 8.57
C LYS A 50 -34.41 20.45 7.26
N SER A 51 -34.44 21.38 6.33
CA SER A 51 -33.73 21.29 5.04
C SER A 51 -32.20 21.40 5.24
N ALA A 52 -31.71 22.30 6.09
CA ALA A 52 -30.32 22.46 6.41
C ALA A 52 -29.76 21.19 7.16
N VAL A 53 -30.50 20.66 8.12
CA VAL A 53 -30.13 19.42 8.82
C VAL A 53 -30.09 18.23 7.86
N ARG A 54 -31.02 18.13 6.90
CA ARG A 54 -30.98 17.09 5.86
C ARG A 54 -29.77 17.24 4.94
N ALA A 55 -29.44 18.47 4.52
CA ALA A 55 -28.31 18.77 3.68
C ALA A 55 -26.98 18.42 4.39
N VAL A 56 -26.84 18.79 5.66
CA VAL A 56 -25.67 18.40 6.50
C VAL A 56 -25.60 16.90 6.68
N GLY A 57 -26.75 16.23 6.93
CA GLY A 57 -26.79 14.77 7.05
C GLY A 57 -26.37 14.05 5.76
N MET A 58 -26.85 14.49 4.60
CA MET A 58 -26.44 13.94 3.30
C MET A 58 -24.96 14.18 3.01
N PHE A 59 -24.43 15.34 3.39
CA PHE A 59 -23.02 15.66 3.23
C PHE A 59 -22.13 14.78 4.09
N LEU A 60 -22.51 14.56 5.36
CA LEU A 60 -21.77 13.66 6.26
C LEU A 60 -21.78 12.20 5.75
N LEU A 61 -22.92 11.76 5.20
CA LEU A 61 -23.01 10.42 4.58
C LEU A 61 -22.15 10.32 3.33
N ALA A 62 -22.10 11.35 2.49
CA ALA A 62 -21.22 11.39 1.32
C ALA A 62 -19.74 11.40 1.72
N ALA A 63 -19.36 12.17 2.71
CA ALA A 63 -18.00 12.20 3.25
C ALA A 63 -17.59 10.85 3.86
N LEU A 64 -18.50 10.18 4.58
CA LEU A 64 -18.29 8.84 5.11
C LEU A 64 -18.14 7.81 3.98
N ALA A 65 -18.96 7.89 2.96
CA ALA A 65 -18.86 7.01 1.78
C ALA A 65 -17.53 7.21 1.05
N ILE A 66 -17.06 8.45 0.88
CA ILE A 66 -15.76 8.77 0.29
C ILE A 66 -14.63 8.19 1.16
N LEU A 67 -14.70 8.35 2.47
CA LEU A 67 -13.72 7.78 3.40
C LEU A 67 -13.67 6.24 3.31
N ILE A 68 -14.83 5.60 3.23
CA ILE A 68 -14.93 4.13 3.07
C ILE A 68 -14.34 3.72 1.71
N LEU A 69 -14.67 4.43 0.62
CA LEU A 69 -14.13 4.16 -0.71
C LEU A 69 -12.61 4.37 -0.77
N CYS A 70 -12.09 5.45 -0.18
CA CYS A 70 -10.66 5.68 -0.08
C CYS A 70 -9.98 4.56 0.73
N ARG A 71 -10.57 4.16 1.85
CA ARG A 71 -10.06 3.06 2.66
C ARG A 71 -10.08 1.73 1.90
N TYR A 72 -11.13 1.47 1.13
CA TYR A 72 -11.28 0.27 0.30
C TYR A 72 -10.26 0.22 -0.85
N GLN A 73 -9.95 1.34 -1.47
CA GLN A 73 -8.95 1.41 -2.55
C GLN A 73 -7.51 1.20 -2.05
N TYR A 74 -7.22 1.53 -0.78
CA TYR A 74 -5.90 1.35 -0.17
C TYR A 74 -5.74 0.03 0.60
N THR A 75 -6.76 -0.80 0.66
CA THR A 75 -6.67 -2.15 1.20
C THR A 75 -6.81 -3.13 0.04
N SER A 76 -5.84 -4.02 -0.13
CA SER A 76 -5.92 -5.17 -1.05
C SER A 76 -7.03 -6.11 -0.57
N ALA A 77 -8.28 -5.69 -0.72
CA ALA A 77 -9.38 -6.33 -0.02
C ALA A 77 -9.81 -7.66 -0.63
N VAL A 78 -9.64 -7.84 -1.94
CA VAL A 78 -10.05 -9.08 -2.62
C VAL A 78 -9.13 -9.34 -3.79
N ARG A 79 -8.61 -10.55 -3.88
CA ARG A 79 -7.91 -11.03 -5.08
C ARG A 79 -8.87 -10.93 -6.26
N PRO A 80 -8.52 -10.22 -7.35
CA PRO A 80 -9.33 -10.21 -8.56
C PRO A 80 -9.52 -11.65 -9.05
N LYS A 81 -10.70 -11.96 -9.58
CA LYS A 81 -10.94 -13.25 -10.21
C LYS A 81 -9.88 -13.45 -11.28
N ASP A 82 -9.22 -14.61 -11.25
CA ASP A 82 -8.23 -14.96 -12.24
C ASP A 82 -8.89 -15.02 -13.63
N ARG A 83 -8.53 -14.04 -14.48
CA ARG A 83 -9.04 -13.95 -15.85
C ARG A 83 -8.18 -14.72 -16.84
N PHE A 84 -7.02 -15.18 -16.41
CA PHE A 84 -6.01 -15.83 -17.25
C PHE A 84 -5.83 -17.30 -16.90
N SER A 85 -6.66 -17.83 -15.99
CA SER A 85 -6.67 -19.26 -15.66
C SER A 85 -6.80 -20.10 -16.93
N GLY A 86 -5.84 -20.97 -17.15
CA GLY A 86 -5.74 -21.80 -18.35
C GLY A 86 -5.19 -21.12 -19.61
N GLN A 87 -4.92 -19.81 -19.60
CA GLN A 87 -4.28 -19.09 -20.72
C GLN A 87 -2.75 -18.98 -20.55
N ILE A 88 -2.27 -19.00 -19.31
CA ILE A 88 -0.85 -18.98 -18.98
C ILE A 88 -0.46 -20.43 -18.67
N PRO A 89 0.45 -21.04 -19.46
CA PRO A 89 0.93 -22.38 -19.16
C PRO A 89 1.64 -22.36 -17.79
N GLN A 90 1.39 -23.40 -17.00
CA GLN A 90 2.21 -23.65 -15.82
C GLN A 90 3.59 -24.10 -16.29
N LEU A 91 4.61 -23.38 -15.88
CA LEU A 91 5.99 -23.74 -16.10
C LEU A 91 6.43 -24.58 -14.91
N HIS A 92 7.14 -25.65 -15.17
CA HIS A 92 7.75 -26.51 -14.18
C HIS A 92 9.26 -26.51 -14.38
N SER A 93 10.01 -26.39 -13.33
CA SER A 93 11.46 -26.56 -13.33
C SER A 93 11.82 -27.92 -12.74
N THR A 94 13.07 -28.33 -12.93
CA THR A 94 13.61 -29.48 -12.23
C THR A 94 14.34 -29.09 -10.95
N ALA A 95 14.42 -27.78 -10.67
CA ALA A 95 15.02 -27.24 -9.47
C ALA A 95 14.04 -27.38 -8.28
N ASP A 96 14.56 -27.76 -7.15
CA ASP A 96 13.92 -27.92 -5.85
C ASP A 96 14.99 -27.57 -4.82
N ALA A 97 15.13 -26.27 -4.54
CA ALA A 97 16.25 -25.74 -3.78
C ALA A 97 16.14 -26.03 -2.28
N ASP A 98 14.94 -26.16 -1.74
CA ASP A 98 14.72 -26.51 -0.33
C ASP A 98 14.51 -28.02 -0.09
N GLY A 99 14.36 -28.82 -1.15
CA GLY A 99 14.27 -30.27 -1.10
C GLY A 99 12.96 -30.81 -0.57
N ASP A 100 11.88 -30.05 -0.68
CA ASP A 100 10.57 -30.45 -0.16
C ASP A 100 9.74 -31.31 -1.13
N GLY A 101 10.20 -31.47 -2.38
CA GLY A 101 9.58 -32.27 -3.44
C GLY A 101 8.60 -31.46 -4.31
N VAL A 102 8.54 -30.15 -4.14
CA VAL A 102 7.82 -29.21 -5.01
C VAL A 102 8.83 -28.46 -5.87
N ASP A 103 8.53 -28.21 -7.14
CA ASP A 103 9.45 -27.45 -7.97
C ASP A 103 9.46 -25.96 -7.60
N ASP A 104 10.65 -25.32 -7.69
CA ASP A 104 10.86 -23.92 -7.29
C ASP A 104 9.86 -22.93 -7.91
N GLN A 105 9.42 -23.17 -9.13
CA GLN A 105 8.49 -22.26 -9.80
C GLN A 105 7.10 -22.31 -9.16
N LEU A 106 6.68 -23.49 -8.76
CA LEU A 106 5.42 -23.66 -8.03
C LEU A 106 5.52 -23.09 -6.63
N ASP A 107 6.66 -23.25 -5.97
CA ASP A 107 6.91 -22.67 -4.65
C ASP A 107 6.96 -21.15 -4.67
N ILE A 108 7.64 -20.56 -5.64
CA ILE A 108 7.65 -19.10 -5.84
C ILE A 108 6.22 -18.59 -6.05
N LEU A 109 5.42 -19.26 -6.87
CA LEU A 109 4.01 -18.90 -7.09
C LEU A 109 3.21 -19.01 -5.78
N ASN A 110 3.32 -20.14 -5.08
CA ASN A 110 2.62 -20.38 -3.83
C ASN A 110 3.01 -19.37 -2.74
N GLY A 111 4.30 -19.06 -2.61
CA GLY A 111 4.80 -18.06 -1.68
C GLY A 111 4.28 -16.66 -1.98
N ALA A 112 4.26 -16.26 -3.26
CA ALA A 112 3.67 -15.00 -3.67
C ALA A 112 2.17 -14.92 -3.33
N LEU A 113 1.42 -15.98 -3.63
CA LEU A 113 -0.01 -16.07 -3.34
C LEU A 113 -0.30 -16.05 -1.84
N ALA A 114 0.49 -16.76 -1.05
CA ALA A 114 0.37 -16.78 0.41
C ALA A 114 0.58 -15.38 1.00
N TYR A 115 1.66 -14.69 0.58
CA TYR A 115 1.94 -13.33 1.03
C TYR A 115 0.83 -12.34 0.66
N VAL A 116 0.36 -12.36 -0.59
CA VAL A 116 -0.73 -11.48 -1.05
C VAL A 116 -2.05 -11.80 -0.32
N SER A 117 -2.31 -13.08 -0.03
CA SER A 117 -3.52 -13.50 0.70
C SER A 117 -3.53 -13.06 2.16
N ALA A 118 -2.39 -12.76 2.75
CA ALA A 118 -2.29 -12.14 4.07
C ALA A 118 -2.71 -10.65 4.09
N HIS A 119 -2.97 -10.06 2.92
CA HIS A 119 -3.41 -8.67 2.74
C HIS A 119 -2.54 -7.63 3.46
N PRO A 120 -1.21 -7.64 3.29
CA PRO A 120 -0.36 -6.67 3.93
C PRO A 120 -0.73 -5.25 3.49
N LYS A 121 -0.78 -4.33 4.45
CA LYS A 121 -1.04 -2.92 4.16
C LYS A 121 0.22 -2.29 3.58
N TYR A 122 0.06 -1.42 2.57
CA TYR A 122 1.19 -0.75 1.97
C TYR A 122 1.83 0.24 2.95
N LYS A 123 3.10 0.00 3.28
CA LYS A 123 3.92 0.94 4.07
C LYS A 123 5.39 0.68 3.79
N SER A 124 6.10 1.73 3.33
CA SER A 124 7.56 1.69 3.25
C SER A 124 8.13 1.95 4.64
N HIS A 125 8.65 0.90 5.29
CA HIS A 125 9.23 0.95 6.62
C HIS A 125 10.57 0.19 6.64
N TYR A 126 11.50 0.65 7.48
CA TYR A 126 12.76 -0.05 7.71
C TYR A 126 12.55 -1.12 8.78
N TYR A 127 13.02 -2.32 8.52
CA TYR A 127 13.00 -3.44 9.45
C TYR A 127 14.43 -3.86 9.76
N LYS A 128 14.77 -3.97 11.04
CA LYS A 128 16.11 -4.40 11.48
C LYS A 128 16.45 -5.84 11.08
N THR A 129 15.45 -6.65 10.81
CA THR A 129 15.57 -8.02 10.33
C THR A 129 15.54 -8.13 8.81
N GLY A 130 15.28 -7.01 8.11
CA GLY A 130 15.09 -6.95 6.68
C GLY A 130 13.64 -7.22 6.25
N TYR A 131 13.06 -8.31 6.71
CA TYR A 131 11.70 -8.72 6.35
C TYR A 131 10.62 -8.05 7.22
N PRO A 132 9.48 -7.62 6.63
CA PRO A 132 8.33 -7.14 7.40
C PRO A 132 7.72 -8.22 8.29
N ASP A 133 7.38 -7.85 9.53
CA ASP A 133 6.77 -8.75 10.53
C ASP A 133 5.51 -8.16 11.20
N ASP A 134 5.03 -7.00 10.71
CA ASP A 134 3.98 -6.18 11.33
C ASP A 134 2.70 -6.05 10.48
N GLY A 135 2.52 -6.89 9.46
CA GLY A 135 1.38 -6.83 8.55
C GLY A 135 1.42 -5.65 7.56
N TYR A 136 2.57 -4.99 7.42
CA TYR A 136 2.83 -4.02 6.37
C TYR A 136 3.85 -4.56 5.37
N GLY A 137 3.90 -3.95 4.18
CA GLY A 137 4.86 -4.32 3.16
C GLY A 137 4.84 -3.42 1.94
N VAL A 138 5.74 -3.73 1.01
CA VAL A 138 5.85 -3.08 -0.29
C VAL A 138 5.88 -4.14 -1.40
N CYS A 139 5.81 -3.71 -2.67
CA CYS A 139 5.76 -4.64 -3.81
C CYS A 139 6.95 -5.62 -3.88
N THR A 140 8.14 -5.19 -3.46
CA THR A 140 9.34 -6.04 -3.44
C THR A 140 9.29 -7.13 -2.37
N ASP A 141 8.50 -6.96 -1.33
CA ASP A 141 8.33 -7.98 -0.30
C ASP A 141 7.57 -9.21 -0.84
N VAL A 142 6.68 -9.02 -1.83
CA VAL A 142 6.03 -10.15 -2.54
C VAL A 142 7.09 -11.05 -3.17
N ILE A 143 8.09 -10.45 -3.84
CA ILE A 143 9.18 -11.18 -4.49
C ILE A 143 10.06 -11.86 -3.45
N ALA A 144 10.40 -11.15 -2.39
CA ALA A 144 11.26 -11.67 -1.33
C ALA A 144 10.64 -12.87 -0.61
N TYR A 145 9.36 -12.80 -0.26
CA TYR A 145 8.65 -13.91 0.37
C TYR A 145 8.37 -15.05 -0.60
N ALA A 146 8.11 -14.76 -1.89
CA ALA A 146 7.97 -15.78 -2.91
C ALA A 146 9.23 -16.64 -3.06
N LEU A 147 10.38 -15.98 -3.20
CA LEU A 147 11.69 -16.65 -3.29
C LEU A 147 12.06 -17.40 -2.01
N LYS A 148 11.74 -16.81 -0.85
CA LYS A 148 11.98 -17.46 0.43
C LYS A 148 11.20 -18.75 0.60
N ASN A 149 9.99 -18.83 0.02
CA ASN A 149 9.19 -20.04 0.03
C ASN A 149 9.82 -21.18 -0.79
N ALA A 150 10.61 -20.84 -1.80
CA ALA A 150 11.38 -21.78 -2.62
C ALA A 150 12.84 -21.97 -2.12
N GLY A 151 13.12 -21.62 -0.87
CA GLY A 151 14.45 -21.82 -0.28
C GLY A 151 15.48 -20.73 -0.59
N TYR A 152 15.13 -19.68 -1.34
CA TYR A 152 16.07 -18.61 -1.70
C TYR A 152 15.95 -17.41 -0.77
N ASP A 153 16.95 -17.13 0.05
CA ASP A 153 16.99 -15.91 0.86
C ASP A 153 17.52 -14.73 0.06
N LEU A 154 16.57 -13.95 -0.52
CA LEU A 154 16.90 -12.81 -1.36
C LEU A 154 17.73 -11.75 -0.62
N GLN A 155 17.56 -11.59 0.69
CA GLN A 155 18.37 -10.68 1.51
C GLN A 155 19.84 -11.06 1.45
N THR A 156 20.13 -12.32 1.71
CA THR A 156 21.50 -12.86 1.69
C THR A 156 22.09 -12.81 0.28
N LEU A 157 21.32 -13.20 -0.73
CA LEU A 157 21.78 -13.24 -2.11
C LEU A 157 22.13 -11.84 -2.65
N VAL A 158 21.29 -10.86 -2.41
CA VAL A 158 21.53 -9.48 -2.86
C VAL A 158 22.66 -8.83 -2.08
N ASP A 159 22.77 -9.07 -0.77
CA ASP A 159 23.88 -8.55 0.04
C ASP A 159 25.24 -9.10 -0.43
N ALA A 160 25.31 -10.40 -0.72
CA ALA A 160 26.51 -11.03 -1.24
C ALA A 160 26.90 -10.46 -2.61
N ASP A 161 25.94 -10.30 -3.52
CA ASP A 161 26.19 -9.76 -4.84
C ASP A 161 26.60 -8.27 -4.82
N ILE A 162 26.03 -7.46 -3.96
CA ILE A 162 26.45 -6.07 -3.76
C ILE A 162 27.90 -5.98 -3.25
N ARG A 163 28.30 -6.89 -2.35
CA ARG A 163 29.68 -6.94 -1.84
C ARG A 163 30.68 -7.38 -2.89
N GLU A 164 30.29 -8.27 -3.77
CA GLU A 164 31.15 -8.77 -4.86
C GLU A 164 31.24 -7.79 -6.02
N HIS A 165 30.14 -7.06 -6.33
CA HIS A 165 30.03 -6.17 -7.50
C HIS A 165 29.49 -4.78 -7.13
N PRO A 166 30.10 -4.05 -6.19
CA PRO A 166 29.56 -2.79 -5.66
C PRO A 166 29.35 -1.71 -6.73
N GLU A 167 30.17 -1.72 -7.78
CA GLU A 167 30.13 -0.77 -8.89
C GLU A 167 28.83 -0.88 -9.71
N GLU A 168 28.25 -2.07 -9.81
CA GLU A 168 27.00 -2.30 -10.56
C GLU A 168 25.78 -1.69 -9.85
N TYR A 169 25.81 -1.62 -8.54
CA TYR A 169 24.69 -1.16 -7.72
C TYR A 169 24.72 0.35 -7.43
N GLY A 170 25.90 0.97 -7.48
CA GLY A 170 26.07 2.40 -7.18
C GLY A 170 25.54 2.77 -5.79
N THR A 171 25.67 1.88 -4.82
CA THR A 171 25.27 2.05 -3.43
C THR A 171 26.48 2.46 -2.63
N ALA A 172 26.49 3.68 -2.07
CA ALA A 172 27.63 4.20 -1.30
C ALA A 172 27.78 3.49 0.06
N GLU A 173 26.66 3.16 0.69
CA GLU A 173 26.61 2.46 1.97
C GLU A 173 25.61 1.28 1.83
N PRO A 174 26.11 0.06 1.60
CA PRO A 174 25.28 -1.13 1.57
C PRO A 174 24.61 -1.41 2.93
N ASP A 175 23.34 -1.76 2.88
CA ASP A 175 22.55 -2.18 4.05
C ASP A 175 21.70 -3.41 3.68
N ALA A 176 22.14 -4.58 4.12
CA ALA A 176 21.50 -5.85 3.85
C ALA A 176 20.00 -5.86 4.21
N ASN A 177 19.59 -5.08 5.21
CA ASN A 177 18.20 -5.06 5.69
C ASN A 177 17.24 -4.27 4.80
N ILE A 178 17.76 -3.51 3.83
CA ILE A 178 16.92 -2.71 2.93
C ILE A 178 17.28 -2.87 1.45
N ASP A 179 18.50 -3.28 1.12
CA ASP A 179 18.98 -3.31 -0.26
C ASP A 179 18.21 -4.29 -1.14
N PHE A 180 17.88 -5.47 -0.64
CA PHE A 180 17.05 -6.46 -1.35
C PHE A 180 15.59 -6.01 -1.55
N ARG A 181 15.15 -4.95 -0.88
CA ARG A 181 13.82 -4.35 -1.01
C ARG A 181 13.80 -3.13 -1.94
N ARG A 182 14.95 -2.75 -2.51
CA ARG A 182 15.08 -1.64 -3.45
C ARG A 182 14.92 -2.15 -4.88
N VAL A 183 13.89 -1.70 -5.59
CA VAL A 183 13.63 -2.08 -6.99
C VAL A 183 14.85 -1.88 -7.88
N ARG A 184 15.63 -0.81 -7.65
CA ARG A 184 16.87 -0.56 -8.39
C ARG A 184 17.87 -1.71 -8.24
N ASN A 185 18.07 -2.18 -7.02
CA ASN A 185 19.01 -3.25 -6.73
C ASN A 185 18.51 -4.59 -7.28
N LEU A 186 17.23 -4.89 -7.10
CA LEU A 186 16.62 -6.10 -7.68
C LEU A 186 16.71 -6.11 -9.21
N LYS A 187 16.58 -4.95 -9.86
CA LYS A 187 16.77 -4.85 -11.32
C LYS A 187 18.19 -5.23 -11.74
N VAL A 188 19.20 -4.85 -10.98
CA VAL A 188 20.59 -5.25 -11.24
C VAL A 188 20.73 -6.74 -11.02
N PHE A 189 20.36 -7.23 -9.83
CA PHE A 189 20.46 -8.62 -9.44
C PHE A 189 19.84 -9.59 -10.46
N PHE A 190 18.56 -9.42 -10.81
CA PHE A 190 17.88 -10.33 -11.75
C PHE A 190 18.31 -10.15 -13.22
N ARG A 191 18.99 -9.06 -13.56
CA ARG A 191 19.52 -8.86 -14.90
C ARG A 191 20.85 -9.56 -15.12
N THR A 192 21.68 -9.61 -14.09
CA THR A 192 23.08 -10.02 -14.18
C THR A 192 23.36 -11.37 -13.56
N ARG A 193 22.47 -11.82 -12.69
CA ARG A 193 22.62 -13.11 -11.97
C ARG A 193 21.47 -14.05 -12.30
N GLN A 194 21.81 -15.32 -12.31
CA GLN A 194 20.82 -16.41 -12.33
C GLN A 194 20.69 -16.95 -10.92
N LEU A 195 19.47 -17.30 -10.51
CA LEU A 195 19.29 -18.09 -9.30
C LEU A 195 19.95 -19.44 -9.48
N PRO A 196 20.53 -20.02 -8.43
CA PRO A 196 21.22 -21.31 -8.47
C PRO A 196 20.35 -22.41 -9.07
#